data_6b3bae6ce346cc3e06dbeb30ca478093
#
_entry.id   6b3bae6ce346cc3e06dbeb30ca478093
#
_cell.length_a   1.000
_cell.length_b   1.000
_cell.length_c   1.000
_cell.angle_alpha   90.00
_cell.angle_beta   90.00
_cell.angle_gamma   90.00
#
_symmetry.space_group_name_H-M   'P 1'
#
loop_
_entity.id
_entity.type
_entity.pdbx_description
1 polymer ?
#
loop_
_entity_poly.entity_id
_entity_poly.type
_entity_poly.pdbx_seq_one_letter_code
_entity_poly.pdbx_strand_id
1 'polypeptide(L)'
;MNQTKVDIAPKVGYLEILSSINYREWYALAEFLDNSVQSYIETKNQIRKREKNYKLEINIEIDSKDKVIVIRDNAGGINQSNYSRAFRAAARPSNQKGLSEFGMGMKTAACWFSPRWEVITKAYGEDWEKNVRFDLKKIVKDDIAELDVTMRKVNRDKHYTIIKLNNLRRLPKGNTIVAIKNHITEIYRYLIKDHGIKIYFKSSSSAKKELLVYKEPKIMNAPFYQDIEAGEKNPKKIQWRTNINIKIDSKKKITGFVALLDKGSTKTAGFSIFRRNRLITGSGDEKYRPYKIFKAPNSRTYQVLFGDLDFQGFEVSHTKDGIMWTPQEEENILNKLVNEKS
;
A
#
# COMPACT_ATOMS: atom_id res chain seq x y z
N MET A 1 -28.54 -14.22 -41.38
CA MET A 1 -28.02 -13.13 -40.52
C MET A 1 -26.50 -13.27 -40.47
N ASN A 2 -25.78 -12.35 -41.09
CA ASN A 2 -24.31 -12.34 -41.06
C ASN A 2 -23.90 -11.85 -39.66
N GLN A 3 -23.38 -12.75 -38.81
CA GLN A 3 -22.86 -12.43 -37.52
C GLN A 3 -21.48 -11.81 -37.70
N THR A 4 -21.39 -10.48 -37.67
CA THR A 4 -20.11 -9.74 -37.67
C THR A 4 -19.51 -9.81 -36.24
N LYS A 5 -18.29 -10.32 -36.15
CA LYS A 5 -17.51 -10.30 -34.88
C LYS A 5 -16.90 -8.91 -34.69
N VAL A 6 -16.88 -8.43 -33.46
CA VAL A 6 -16.21 -7.18 -33.04
C VAL A 6 -15.00 -7.54 -32.20
N ASP A 7 -13.84 -6.97 -32.54
CA ASP A 7 -12.65 -7.10 -31.69
C ASP A 7 -12.78 -6.16 -30.48
N ILE A 8 -12.71 -6.73 -29.27
CA ILE A 8 -12.77 -6.03 -27.98
C ILE A 8 -11.44 -6.05 -27.23
N ALA A 9 -10.36 -6.58 -27.85
CA ALA A 9 -9.05 -6.59 -27.20
C ALA A 9 -8.49 -5.16 -27.12
N PRO A 10 -7.94 -4.76 -25.94
CA PRO A 10 -7.36 -3.44 -25.79
C PRO A 10 -6.08 -3.32 -26.65
N LYS A 11 -6.00 -2.29 -27.48
CA LYS A 11 -4.77 -1.92 -28.19
C LYS A 11 -3.76 -1.29 -27.21
N VAL A 12 -2.47 -1.29 -27.59
CA VAL A 12 -1.37 -0.76 -26.74
C VAL A 12 -1.56 0.71 -26.34
N GLY A 13 -2.37 1.48 -27.07
CA GLY A 13 -2.75 2.85 -26.73
C GLY A 13 -3.41 3.01 -25.34
N TYR A 14 -3.96 1.94 -24.75
CA TYR A 14 -4.48 2.00 -23.39
C TYR A 14 -3.42 2.44 -22.36
N LEU A 15 -2.12 2.21 -22.64
CA LEU A 15 -1.01 2.62 -21.77
C LEU A 15 -0.93 4.14 -21.56
N GLU A 16 -1.36 4.93 -22.54
CA GLU A 16 -1.43 6.39 -22.40
C GLU A 16 -2.56 6.80 -21.45
N ILE A 17 -3.70 6.10 -21.51
CA ILE A 17 -4.84 6.36 -20.62
C ILE A 17 -4.44 6.16 -19.17
N LEU A 18 -3.57 5.18 -18.88
CA LEU A 18 -3.07 4.94 -17.53
C LEU A 18 -2.31 6.14 -16.93
N SER A 19 -1.76 7.01 -17.79
CA SER A 19 -1.07 8.23 -17.34
C SER A 19 -2.02 9.30 -16.79
N SER A 20 -3.31 9.21 -17.09
CA SER A 20 -4.35 10.18 -16.73
C SER A 20 -5.16 9.80 -15.49
N ILE A 21 -4.88 8.63 -14.90
CA ILE A 21 -5.56 8.18 -13.68
C ILE A 21 -5.29 9.16 -12.55
N ASN A 22 -6.32 9.44 -11.73
CA ASN A 22 -6.19 10.31 -10.57
C ASN A 22 -5.54 9.55 -9.40
N TYR A 23 -4.21 9.49 -9.39
CA TYR A 23 -3.41 8.95 -8.29
C TYR A 23 -2.86 10.05 -7.40
N ARG A 24 -2.63 9.69 -6.13
CA ARG A 24 -1.66 10.36 -5.27
C ARG A 24 -0.31 9.64 -5.38
N GLU A 25 0.79 10.36 -5.24
CA GLU A 25 2.15 9.84 -5.40
C GLU A 25 2.43 8.63 -4.50
N TRP A 26 1.95 8.66 -3.26
CA TRP A 26 2.15 7.57 -2.31
C TRP A 26 1.37 6.31 -2.65
N TYR A 27 0.15 6.41 -3.20
CA TYR A 27 -0.61 5.24 -3.65
C TYR A 27 0.01 4.65 -4.91
N ALA A 28 0.47 5.47 -5.84
CA ALA A 28 1.19 4.99 -7.01
C ALA A 28 2.50 4.28 -6.63
N LEU A 29 3.28 4.82 -5.69
CA LEU A 29 4.49 4.15 -5.17
C LEU A 29 4.13 2.85 -4.43
N ALA A 30 3.03 2.84 -3.68
CA ALA A 30 2.59 1.66 -2.95
C ALA A 30 2.31 0.46 -3.88
N GLU A 31 1.92 0.66 -5.14
CA GLU A 31 1.73 -0.45 -6.09
C GLU A 31 3.03 -1.24 -6.35
N PHE A 32 4.17 -0.57 -6.34
CA PHE A 32 5.47 -1.25 -6.45
C PHE A 32 5.82 -2.00 -5.16
N LEU A 33 5.58 -1.36 -4.00
CA LEU A 33 5.84 -1.96 -2.70
C LEU A 33 4.92 -3.16 -2.43
N ASP A 34 3.65 -3.09 -2.82
CA ASP A 34 2.71 -4.21 -2.72
C ASP A 34 3.21 -5.45 -3.48
N ASN A 35 3.81 -5.24 -4.67
CA ASN A 35 4.41 -6.33 -5.45
C ASN A 35 5.65 -6.92 -4.75
N SER A 36 6.50 -6.07 -4.17
CA SER A 36 7.67 -6.51 -3.39
C SER A 36 7.24 -7.32 -2.16
N VAL A 37 6.23 -6.83 -1.41
CA VAL A 37 5.64 -7.54 -0.25
C VAL A 37 5.02 -8.87 -0.68
N GLN A 38 4.28 -8.90 -1.78
CA GLN A 38 3.67 -10.12 -2.30
C GLN A 38 4.73 -11.16 -2.67
N SER A 39 5.74 -10.76 -3.43
CA SER A 39 6.86 -11.63 -3.80
C SER A 39 7.61 -12.16 -2.57
N TYR A 40 7.81 -11.33 -1.54
CA TYR A 40 8.41 -11.75 -0.27
C TYR A 40 7.55 -12.79 0.46
N ILE A 41 6.23 -12.56 0.58
CA ILE A 41 5.33 -13.51 1.25
C ILE A 41 5.37 -14.88 0.57
N GLU A 42 5.40 -14.91 -0.75
CA GLU A 42 5.41 -16.15 -1.54
C GLU A 42 6.74 -16.90 -1.45
N THR A 43 7.87 -16.21 -1.33
CA THR A 43 9.21 -16.80 -1.46
C THR A 43 9.99 -16.88 -0.16
N LYS A 44 9.60 -16.15 0.90
CA LYS A 44 10.37 -16.02 2.16
C LYS A 44 10.77 -17.36 2.79
N ASN A 45 9.88 -18.36 2.76
CA ASN A 45 10.15 -19.65 3.39
C ASN A 45 11.21 -20.45 2.60
N GLN A 46 11.22 -20.30 1.27
CA GLN A 46 12.22 -20.93 0.42
C GLN A 46 13.59 -20.26 0.59
N ILE A 47 13.64 -18.94 0.57
CA ILE A 47 14.88 -18.17 0.73
C ILE A 47 15.47 -18.37 2.12
N ARG A 48 14.67 -18.40 3.18
CA ARG A 48 15.11 -18.63 4.57
C ARG A 48 15.78 -19.97 4.82
N LYS A 49 15.59 -20.95 3.97
CA LYS A 49 16.34 -22.23 4.06
C LYS A 49 17.85 -22.00 3.92
N ARG A 50 18.26 -20.97 3.18
CA ARG A 50 19.67 -20.56 3.00
C ARG A 50 20.04 -19.31 3.79
N GLU A 51 19.17 -18.33 3.80
CA GLU A 51 19.36 -17.03 4.46
C GLU A 51 18.48 -16.94 5.72
N LYS A 52 18.87 -17.60 6.81
CA LYS A 52 18.07 -17.74 8.04
C LYS A 52 17.43 -16.44 8.54
N ASN A 53 18.14 -15.31 8.43
CA ASN A 53 17.70 -13.99 8.89
C ASN A 53 17.11 -13.12 7.78
N TYR A 54 16.74 -13.70 6.64
CA TYR A 54 16.18 -12.97 5.51
C TYR A 54 14.94 -12.17 5.89
N LYS A 55 14.99 -10.88 5.62
CA LYS A 55 13.90 -9.91 5.76
C LYS A 55 13.79 -9.08 4.49
N LEU A 56 12.58 -8.68 4.16
CA LEU A 56 12.36 -7.78 3.02
C LEU A 56 12.94 -6.39 3.31
N GLU A 57 13.76 -5.91 2.40
CA GLU A 57 14.25 -4.54 2.34
C GLU A 57 13.84 -3.91 1.02
N ILE A 58 13.14 -2.77 1.10
CA ILE A 58 12.73 -1.97 -0.06
C ILE A 58 13.42 -0.63 0.01
N ASN A 59 14.02 -0.20 -1.08
CA ASN A 59 14.70 1.08 -1.21
C ASN A 59 13.95 1.92 -2.25
N ILE A 60 13.56 3.12 -1.87
CA ILE A 60 12.95 4.13 -2.74
C ILE A 60 13.95 5.28 -2.86
N GLU A 61 14.39 5.57 -4.07
CA GLU A 61 15.27 6.72 -4.35
C GLU A 61 14.57 7.65 -5.33
N ILE A 62 14.48 8.94 -4.99
CA ILE A 62 13.93 9.99 -5.85
C ILE A 62 15.04 10.98 -6.16
N ASP A 63 15.46 10.99 -7.40
CA ASP A 63 16.42 11.98 -7.90
C ASP A 63 15.68 13.09 -8.66
N SER A 64 15.61 14.26 -8.02
CA SER A 64 14.93 15.41 -8.61
C SER A 64 15.76 16.10 -9.70
N LYS A 65 17.09 15.93 -9.70
CA LYS A 65 17.99 16.51 -10.69
C LYS A 65 17.88 15.76 -12.02
N ASP A 66 17.99 14.44 -11.94
CA ASP A 66 17.95 13.56 -13.11
C ASP A 66 16.52 13.16 -13.48
N LYS A 67 15.50 13.57 -12.70
CA LYS A 67 14.07 13.22 -12.87
C LYS A 67 13.86 11.71 -12.94
N VAL A 68 14.40 11.00 -11.97
CA VAL A 68 14.36 9.53 -11.88
C VAL A 68 13.80 9.10 -10.52
N ILE A 69 12.97 8.05 -10.52
CA ILE A 69 12.65 7.28 -9.33
C ILE A 69 13.18 5.87 -9.53
N VAL A 70 13.85 5.34 -8.52
CA VAL A 70 14.30 3.94 -8.47
C VAL A 70 13.68 3.27 -7.26
N ILE A 71 12.97 2.18 -7.48
CA ILE A 71 12.49 1.29 -6.43
C ILE A 71 13.24 -0.02 -6.56
N ARG A 72 13.91 -0.44 -5.49
CA ARG A 72 14.65 -1.70 -5.44
C ARG A 72 14.26 -2.50 -4.22
N ASP A 73 13.99 -3.77 -4.41
CA ASP A 73 13.75 -4.73 -3.33
C ASP A 73 14.71 -5.92 -3.41
N ASN A 74 14.78 -6.66 -2.31
CA ASN A 74 15.43 -7.95 -2.22
C ASN A 74 14.41 -9.10 -2.10
N ALA A 75 13.19 -8.94 -2.61
CA ALA A 75 12.18 -10.00 -2.66
C ALA A 75 12.58 -11.11 -3.63
N GLY A 76 11.75 -12.12 -3.78
CA GLY A 76 12.07 -13.30 -4.60
C GLY A 76 12.20 -13.07 -6.11
N GLY A 77 12.01 -11.84 -6.58
CA GLY A 77 12.01 -11.51 -8.01
C GLY A 77 10.75 -11.99 -8.76
N ILE A 78 10.72 -11.78 -10.07
CA ILE A 78 9.64 -12.24 -10.96
C ILE A 78 10.13 -13.48 -11.69
N ASN A 79 9.60 -14.65 -11.33
CA ASN A 79 10.00 -15.93 -11.92
C ASN A 79 9.47 -16.12 -13.36
N GLN A 80 10.01 -17.08 -14.09
CA GLN A 80 9.69 -17.35 -15.49
C GLN A 80 8.19 -17.58 -15.70
N SER A 81 7.53 -18.33 -14.83
CA SER A 81 6.09 -18.64 -14.98
C SER A 81 5.18 -17.41 -14.83
N ASN A 82 5.61 -16.40 -14.08
CA ASN A 82 4.89 -15.16 -13.85
C ASN A 82 5.35 -14.00 -14.75
N TYR A 83 6.44 -14.15 -15.50
CA TYR A 83 7.08 -13.05 -16.19
C TYR A 83 6.16 -12.39 -17.22
N SER A 84 5.63 -13.15 -18.18
CA SER A 84 4.69 -12.61 -19.19
C SER A 84 3.43 -12.01 -18.55
N ARG A 85 2.88 -12.69 -17.53
CA ARG A 85 1.72 -12.19 -16.79
C ARG A 85 1.99 -10.84 -16.12
N ALA A 86 3.17 -10.63 -15.55
CA ALA A 86 3.51 -9.39 -14.83
C ALA A 86 3.40 -8.15 -15.73
N PHE A 87 3.66 -8.30 -17.04
CA PHE A 87 3.63 -7.20 -17.99
C PHE A 87 2.33 -7.12 -18.82
N ARG A 88 1.55 -8.22 -18.90
CA ARG A 88 0.26 -8.22 -19.59
C ARG A 88 -0.78 -7.44 -18.77
N ALA A 89 -1.56 -6.58 -19.45
CA ALA A 89 -2.63 -5.83 -18.82
C ALA A 89 -3.73 -6.75 -18.27
N ALA A 90 -4.30 -6.39 -17.13
CA ALA A 90 -5.42 -7.08 -16.48
C ALA A 90 -5.22 -8.60 -16.25
N ALA A 91 -3.98 -9.09 -16.37
CA ALA A 91 -3.65 -10.48 -16.09
C ALA A 91 -3.55 -10.70 -14.58
N ARG A 92 -4.66 -11.11 -13.97
CA ARG A 92 -4.77 -11.33 -12.53
C ARG A 92 -3.81 -12.43 -12.07
N PRO A 93 -3.22 -12.31 -10.86
CA PRO A 93 -2.44 -13.39 -10.28
C PRO A 93 -3.33 -14.60 -9.96
N SER A 94 -2.76 -15.80 -10.03
CA SER A 94 -3.44 -17.04 -9.61
C SER A 94 -3.82 -17.01 -8.12
N ASN A 95 -2.99 -16.38 -7.29
CA ASN A 95 -3.28 -16.15 -5.88
C ASN A 95 -3.83 -14.73 -5.66
N GLN A 96 -5.14 -14.62 -5.55
CA GLN A 96 -5.84 -13.35 -5.28
C GLN A 96 -5.95 -13.02 -3.78
N LYS A 97 -5.39 -13.86 -2.90
CA LYS A 97 -5.40 -13.63 -1.44
C LYS A 97 -4.29 -12.67 -0.97
N GLY A 98 -3.42 -12.22 -1.86
CA GLY A 98 -2.33 -11.31 -1.56
C GLY A 98 -2.67 -9.82 -1.78
N LEU A 99 -1.63 -8.97 -1.80
CA LEU A 99 -1.77 -7.54 -2.04
C LEU A 99 -1.90 -7.18 -3.53
N SER A 100 -1.38 -8.03 -4.43
CA SER A 100 -1.45 -7.84 -5.87
C SER A 100 -2.69 -8.55 -6.44
N GLU A 101 -3.82 -7.85 -6.55
CA GLU A 101 -5.11 -8.48 -6.91
C GLU A 101 -5.52 -8.26 -8.37
N PHE A 102 -5.25 -7.08 -8.93
CA PHE A 102 -5.83 -6.66 -10.22
C PHE A 102 -4.93 -6.90 -11.42
N GLY A 103 -3.63 -7.15 -11.22
CA GLY A 103 -2.66 -7.32 -12.31
C GLY A 103 -2.37 -6.07 -13.13
N MET A 104 -2.77 -4.88 -12.63
CA MET A 104 -2.61 -3.59 -13.31
C MET A 104 -1.65 -2.64 -12.58
N GLY A 105 -1.53 -2.72 -11.25
CA GLY A 105 -0.94 -1.70 -10.40
C GLY A 105 0.44 -1.22 -10.84
N MET A 106 1.41 -2.13 -11.06
CA MET A 106 2.76 -1.76 -11.50
C MET A 106 2.74 -0.95 -12.81
N LYS A 107 1.99 -1.40 -13.81
CA LYS A 107 1.91 -0.76 -15.12
C LYS A 107 1.26 0.62 -15.01
N THR A 108 0.15 0.69 -14.30
CA THR A 108 -0.58 1.93 -14.05
C THR A 108 0.30 2.96 -13.36
N ALA A 109 0.94 2.57 -12.25
CA ALA A 109 1.84 3.45 -11.51
C ALA A 109 3.06 3.90 -12.34
N ALA A 110 3.68 2.98 -13.08
CA ALA A 110 4.83 3.30 -13.92
C ALA A 110 4.46 4.29 -15.05
N CYS A 111 3.37 4.02 -15.79
CA CYS A 111 2.88 4.91 -16.84
C CYS A 111 2.43 6.27 -16.30
N TRP A 112 1.87 6.30 -15.08
CA TRP A 112 1.44 7.52 -14.42
C TRP A 112 2.62 8.44 -14.07
N PHE A 113 3.72 7.87 -13.54
CA PHE A 113 4.93 8.64 -13.23
C PHE A 113 5.75 9.00 -14.45
N SER A 114 5.88 8.08 -15.42
CA SER A 114 6.93 8.18 -16.43
C SER A 114 6.50 7.62 -17.81
N PRO A 115 6.91 8.29 -18.89
CA PRO A 115 6.79 7.75 -20.25
C PRO A 115 7.87 6.70 -20.56
N ARG A 116 8.95 6.63 -19.77
CA ARG A 116 10.08 5.71 -19.98
C ARG A 116 10.44 5.01 -18.67
N TRP A 117 10.25 3.71 -18.63
CA TRP A 117 10.55 2.92 -17.44
C TRP A 117 11.09 1.54 -17.80
N GLU A 118 11.81 0.94 -16.86
CA GLU A 118 12.34 -0.41 -17.02
C GLU A 118 12.17 -1.23 -15.75
N VAL A 119 12.08 -2.55 -15.92
CA VAL A 119 12.05 -3.52 -14.85
C VAL A 119 13.19 -4.50 -15.04
N ILE A 120 14.09 -4.53 -14.06
CA ILE A 120 15.17 -5.48 -13.97
C ILE A 120 14.82 -6.44 -12.83
N THR A 121 14.75 -7.72 -13.09
CA THR A 121 14.39 -8.70 -12.07
C THR A 121 15.23 -9.96 -12.18
N LYS A 122 15.58 -10.49 -11.00
CA LYS A 122 16.30 -11.76 -10.84
C LYS A 122 15.52 -12.62 -9.88
N ALA A 123 14.95 -13.70 -10.38
CA ALA A 123 14.19 -14.63 -9.55
C ALA A 123 15.11 -15.59 -8.78
N TYR A 124 14.76 -15.84 -7.52
CA TYR A 124 15.44 -16.81 -6.69
C TYR A 124 15.41 -18.21 -7.32
N GLY A 125 16.55 -18.87 -7.39
CA GLY A 125 16.69 -20.22 -7.97
C GLY A 125 16.78 -20.29 -9.50
N GLU A 126 16.59 -19.18 -10.23
CA GLU A 126 16.80 -19.11 -11.68
C GLU A 126 18.23 -18.62 -12.01
N ASP A 127 18.68 -18.81 -13.27
CA ASP A 127 20.04 -18.44 -13.72
C ASP A 127 20.09 -17.04 -14.34
N TRP A 128 18.93 -16.46 -14.71
CA TRP A 128 18.86 -15.30 -15.56
C TRP A 128 18.27 -14.08 -14.83
N GLU A 129 18.98 -12.96 -14.88
CA GLU A 129 18.41 -11.62 -14.70
C GLU A 129 17.76 -11.21 -16.02
N LYS A 130 16.55 -10.66 -15.95
CA LYS A 130 15.77 -10.23 -17.09
C LYS A 130 15.51 -8.73 -16.98
N ASN A 131 15.68 -8.01 -18.08
CA ASN A 131 15.39 -6.58 -18.17
C ASN A 131 14.43 -6.32 -19.34
N VAL A 132 13.32 -5.64 -19.07
CA VAL A 132 12.37 -5.16 -20.06
C VAL A 132 12.25 -3.64 -19.94
N ARG A 133 12.23 -2.95 -21.10
CA ARG A 133 12.16 -1.49 -21.18
C ARG A 133 10.91 -1.04 -21.91
N PHE A 134 10.28 -0.02 -21.36
CA PHE A 134 9.08 0.61 -21.89
C PHE A 134 9.41 2.04 -22.32
N ASP A 135 9.17 2.37 -23.60
CA ASP A 135 9.08 3.72 -24.11
C ASP A 135 7.67 3.90 -24.66
N LEU A 136 6.78 4.54 -23.88
CA LEU A 136 5.36 4.63 -24.21
C LEU A 136 5.11 5.33 -25.55
N LYS A 137 5.90 6.37 -25.86
CA LYS A 137 5.75 7.08 -27.12
C LYS A 137 6.02 6.16 -28.32
N LYS A 138 7.10 5.36 -28.22
CA LYS A 138 7.45 4.40 -29.27
C LYS A 138 6.44 3.27 -29.35
N ILE A 139 6.05 2.69 -28.21
CA ILE A 139 5.10 1.57 -28.12
C ILE A 139 3.77 1.95 -28.79
N VAL A 140 3.22 3.12 -28.48
CA VAL A 140 1.93 3.56 -29.02
C VAL A 140 2.04 3.98 -30.48
N LYS A 141 3.10 4.71 -30.85
CA LYS A 141 3.31 5.16 -32.22
C LYS A 141 3.44 4.00 -33.19
N ASP A 142 4.22 2.99 -32.84
CA ASP A 142 4.60 1.86 -33.68
C ASP A 142 3.73 0.62 -33.43
N ASP A 143 2.65 0.74 -32.64
CA ASP A 143 1.70 -0.33 -32.22
C ASP A 143 2.41 -1.61 -31.72
N ILE A 144 3.45 -1.44 -30.86
CA ILE A 144 4.32 -2.54 -30.42
C ILE A 144 3.59 -3.38 -29.36
N ALA A 145 3.18 -4.60 -29.72
CA ALA A 145 2.50 -5.52 -28.82
C ALA A 145 3.46 -6.36 -27.95
N GLU A 146 4.71 -6.52 -28.36
CA GLU A 146 5.72 -7.32 -27.66
C GLU A 146 7.02 -6.53 -27.48
N LEU A 147 7.67 -6.69 -26.35
CA LEU A 147 8.92 -6.02 -26.01
C LEU A 147 10.07 -7.02 -25.88
N ASP A 148 11.22 -6.63 -26.37
CA ASP A 148 12.46 -7.40 -26.19
C ASP A 148 12.86 -7.48 -24.72
N VAL A 149 13.31 -8.66 -24.31
CA VAL A 149 13.86 -8.93 -23.00
C VAL A 149 15.36 -9.16 -23.09
N THR A 150 16.14 -8.27 -22.48
CA THR A 150 17.57 -8.50 -22.34
C THR A 150 17.82 -9.45 -21.17
N MET A 151 18.66 -10.46 -21.37
CA MET A 151 18.97 -11.46 -20.37
C MET A 151 20.47 -11.47 -20.02
N ARG A 152 20.78 -11.61 -18.75
CA ARG A 152 22.16 -11.73 -18.24
C ARG A 152 22.23 -12.87 -17.24
N LYS A 153 23.26 -13.73 -17.34
CA LYS A 153 23.48 -14.82 -16.38
C LYS A 153 23.92 -14.25 -15.03
N VAL A 154 23.25 -14.65 -13.95
CA VAL A 154 23.52 -14.21 -12.57
C VAL A 154 23.33 -15.39 -11.63
N ASN A 155 24.13 -15.43 -10.56
CA ASN A 155 24.07 -16.49 -9.56
C ASN A 155 22.65 -16.77 -9.09
N ARG A 156 22.28 -18.06 -8.96
CA ARG A 156 20.94 -18.54 -8.60
C ARG A 156 20.46 -18.06 -7.24
N ASP A 157 21.38 -17.77 -6.32
CA ASP A 157 21.04 -17.31 -4.96
C ASP A 157 20.67 -15.80 -4.92
N LYS A 158 20.98 -15.06 -5.98
CA LYS A 158 20.58 -13.64 -6.06
C LYS A 158 19.10 -13.53 -6.41
N HIS A 159 18.42 -12.58 -5.77
CA HIS A 159 17.01 -12.32 -5.97
C HIS A 159 16.70 -10.83 -5.69
N TYR A 160 16.01 -10.18 -6.59
CA TYR A 160 15.62 -8.77 -6.49
C TYR A 160 14.72 -8.34 -7.63
N THR A 161 14.06 -7.21 -7.41
CA THR A 161 13.45 -6.44 -8.50
C THR A 161 13.90 -4.98 -8.40
N ILE A 162 14.21 -4.38 -9.52
CA ILE A 162 14.54 -2.95 -9.65
C ILE A 162 13.61 -2.37 -10.69
N ILE A 163 12.86 -1.34 -10.31
CA ILE A 163 12.01 -0.56 -11.20
C ILE A 163 12.63 0.82 -11.31
N LYS A 164 12.92 1.24 -12.53
CA LYS A 164 13.45 2.56 -12.84
C LYS A 164 12.45 3.35 -13.67
N LEU A 165 12.08 4.52 -13.20
CA LEU A 165 11.16 5.46 -13.85
C LEU A 165 11.99 6.66 -14.28
N ASN A 166 12.15 6.86 -15.60
CA ASN A 166 12.98 7.90 -16.17
C ASN A 166 12.12 9.00 -16.82
N ASN A 167 12.62 10.22 -16.90
CA ASN A 167 11.89 11.35 -17.49
C ASN A 167 10.52 11.59 -16.82
N LEU A 168 10.50 11.68 -15.51
CA LEU A 168 9.29 11.80 -14.73
C LEU A 168 8.39 12.95 -15.23
N ARG A 169 7.12 12.62 -15.51
CA ARG A 169 6.06 13.61 -15.76
C ARG A 169 5.66 14.30 -14.46
N ARG A 170 5.66 13.56 -13.37
CA ARG A 170 5.33 14.00 -12.00
C ARG A 170 6.53 13.78 -11.11
N LEU A 171 7.20 14.88 -10.78
CA LEU A 171 8.42 14.87 -9.97
C LEU A 171 8.07 15.32 -8.54
N PRO A 172 8.06 14.41 -7.56
CA PRO A 172 7.84 14.79 -6.16
C PRO A 172 8.94 15.71 -5.64
N LYS A 173 8.56 16.81 -5.01
CA LYS A 173 9.48 17.81 -4.43
C LYS A 173 8.94 18.36 -3.10
N GLY A 174 9.82 18.91 -2.27
CA GLY A 174 9.43 19.63 -1.06
C GLY A 174 8.47 18.86 -0.16
N ASN A 175 7.33 19.45 0.13
CA ASN A 175 6.31 18.86 1.01
C ASN A 175 5.74 17.53 0.49
N THR A 176 5.72 17.31 -0.83
CA THR A 176 5.28 16.03 -1.41
C THR A 176 6.21 14.89 -0.99
N ILE A 177 7.52 15.13 -0.90
CA ILE A 177 8.48 14.11 -0.38
C ILE A 177 8.17 13.76 1.08
N VAL A 178 7.85 14.76 1.91
CA VAL A 178 7.48 14.54 3.31
C VAL A 178 6.16 13.76 3.39
N ALA A 179 5.17 14.13 2.59
CA ALA A 179 3.89 13.43 2.50
C ALA A 179 4.08 11.96 2.09
N ILE A 180 4.86 11.68 1.03
CA ILE A 180 5.18 10.32 0.59
C ILE A 180 5.75 9.49 1.73
N LYS A 181 6.77 10.01 2.45
CA LYS A 181 7.37 9.28 3.58
C LYS A 181 6.34 8.95 4.65
N ASN A 182 5.53 9.92 5.05
CA ASN A 182 4.51 9.74 6.07
C ASN A 182 3.45 8.71 5.64
N HIS A 183 2.89 8.86 4.44
CA HIS A 183 1.87 7.95 3.92
C HIS A 183 2.40 6.53 3.74
N ILE A 184 3.57 6.35 3.13
CA ILE A 184 4.18 5.01 2.95
C ILE A 184 4.45 4.36 4.31
N THR A 185 4.96 5.12 5.30
CA THR A 185 5.20 4.60 6.65
C THR A 185 3.89 4.11 7.28
N GLU A 186 2.81 4.87 7.17
CA GLU A 186 1.51 4.48 7.72
C GLU A 186 0.85 3.34 6.94
N ILE A 187 0.95 3.33 5.60
CA ILE A 187 0.39 2.26 4.75
C ILE A 187 0.97 0.89 5.15
N TYR A 188 2.26 0.85 5.45
CA TYR A 188 2.96 -0.41 5.74
C TYR A 188 3.30 -0.62 7.22
N ARG A 189 2.73 0.18 8.15
CA ARG A 189 3.13 0.17 9.56
C ARG A 189 3.04 -1.18 10.25
N TYR A 190 2.01 -1.98 9.99
CA TYR A 190 1.92 -3.35 10.53
C TYR A 190 2.98 -4.27 9.93
N LEU A 191 3.26 -4.17 8.64
CA LEU A 191 4.30 -4.96 7.99
C LEU A 191 5.70 -4.56 8.48
N ILE A 192 5.92 -3.28 8.74
CA ILE A 192 7.18 -2.76 9.33
C ILE A 192 7.33 -3.29 10.76
N LYS A 193 6.30 -3.14 11.59
CA LYS A 193 6.35 -3.47 13.01
C LYS A 193 6.36 -4.98 13.26
N ASP A 194 5.37 -5.69 12.72
CA ASP A 194 5.09 -7.07 13.10
C ASP A 194 5.84 -8.09 12.23
N HIS A 195 6.15 -7.73 10.97
CA HIS A 195 6.87 -8.60 10.04
C HIS A 195 8.33 -8.19 9.82
N GLY A 196 8.76 -7.07 10.40
CA GLY A 196 10.13 -6.58 10.34
C GLY A 196 10.60 -6.20 8.93
N ILE A 197 9.67 -5.78 8.07
CA ILE A 197 9.99 -5.25 6.74
C ILE A 197 10.68 -3.89 6.92
N LYS A 198 11.73 -3.64 6.17
CA LYS A 198 12.46 -2.38 6.17
C LYS A 198 12.20 -1.62 4.88
N ILE A 199 11.74 -0.39 4.99
CA ILE A 199 11.57 0.52 3.86
C ILE A 199 12.52 1.69 4.06
N TYR A 200 13.41 1.87 3.11
CA TYR A 200 14.37 2.95 3.10
C TYR A 200 13.99 3.99 2.05
N PHE A 201 14.18 5.22 2.39
CA PHE A 201 13.90 6.35 1.51
C PHE A 201 15.13 7.23 1.34
N LYS A 202 15.40 7.68 0.11
CA LYS A 202 16.44 8.66 -0.22
C LYS A 202 15.88 9.65 -1.23
N SER A 203 16.19 10.92 -1.04
CA SER A 203 15.88 11.97 -2.01
C SER A 203 17.14 12.78 -2.32
N SER A 204 17.15 13.51 -3.43
CA SER A 204 18.28 14.40 -3.79
C SER A 204 18.59 15.46 -2.74
N SER A 205 17.62 15.80 -1.88
CA SER A 205 17.80 16.75 -0.77
C SER A 205 18.45 16.12 0.46
N SER A 206 18.70 14.81 0.49
CA SER A 206 19.29 14.09 1.61
C SER A 206 20.53 13.32 1.18
N ALA A 207 21.66 13.57 1.85
CA ALA A 207 22.90 12.83 1.60
C ALA A 207 22.81 11.37 2.03
N LYS A 208 21.95 11.05 3.00
CA LYS A 208 21.82 9.70 3.59
C LYS A 208 20.45 9.11 3.32
N LYS A 209 20.44 7.80 3.19
CA LYS A 209 19.26 6.95 3.15
C LYS A 209 18.62 6.90 4.55
N GLU A 210 17.31 7.13 4.63
CA GLU A 210 16.49 7.15 5.85
C GLU A 210 15.68 5.86 5.95
N LEU A 211 15.68 5.20 7.11
CA LEU A 211 14.77 4.10 7.41
C LEU A 211 13.42 4.69 7.85
N LEU A 212 12.35 4.29 7.19
CA LEU A 212 11.00 4.70 7.58
C LEU A 212 10.56 3.93 8.83
N VAL A 213 10.24 4.66 9.89
CA VAL A 213 9.85 4.10 11.19
C VAL A 213 8.51 4.69 11.60
N TYR A 214 7.54 3.82 11.89
CA TYR A 214 6.24 4.25 12.42
C TYR A 214 6.33 4.52 13.92
N LYS A 215 5.81 5.66 14.34
CA LYS A 215 5.66 6.03 15.76
C LYS A 215 4.21 5.93 16.15
N GLU A 216 3.91 5.04 17.10
CA GLU A 216 2.55 4.87 17.60
C GLU A 216 2.07 6.12 18.36
N PRO A 217 0.80 6.51 18.17
CA PRO A 217 0.19 7.53 18.99
C PRO A 217 0.17 7.10 20.46
N LYS A 218 0.38 8.04 21.37
CA LYS A 218 0.20 7.79 22.80
C LYS A 218 -1.28 7.68 23.13
N ILE A 219 -1.66 6.58 23.78
CA ILE A 219 -3.02 6.34 24.27
C ILE A 219 -3.19 7.02 25.63
N MET A 220 -4.35 7.63 25.86
CA MET A 220 -4.73 8.23 27.12
C MET A 220 -4.66 7.18 28.25
N ASN A 221 -3.98 7.55 29.32
CA ASN A 221 -3.89 6.76 30.54
C ASN A 221 -4.46 7.60 31.71
N ALA A 222 -5.73 7.39 32.01
CA ALA A 222 -6.49 8.16 32.99
C ALA A 222 -7.45 7.24 33.76
N PRO A 223 -7.90 7.65 34.97
CA PRO A 223 -8.93 6.94 35.69
C PRO A 223 -10.23 6.82 34.86
N PHE A 224 -11.00 5.79 35.16
CA PHE A 224 -12.35 5.68 34.61
C PHE A 224 -13.23 6.77 35.23
N TYR A 225 -14.06 7.43 34.43
CA TYR A 225 -14.80 8.60 34.92
C TYR A 225 -15.80 8.24 36.03
N GLN A 226 -16.38 7.06 36.01
CA GLN A 226 -17.32 6.57 37.02
C GLN A 226 -16.67 6.42 38.38
N ASP A 227 -15.39 6.01 38.46
CA ASP A 227 -14.65 5.90 39.71
C ASP A 227 -14.44 7.30 40.33
N ILE A 228 -14.22 8.32 39.49
CA ILE A 228 -14.10 9.71 39.92
C ILE A 228 -15.45 10.23 40.40
N GLU A 229 -16.54 9.97 39.67
CA GLU A 229 -17.91 10.36 40.07
C GLU A 229 -18.36 9.66 41.38
N ALA A 230 -17.90 8.41 41.59
CA ALA A 230 -18.15 7.67 42.84
C ALA A 230 -17.32 8.18 44.03
N GLY A 231 -16.44 9.16 43.82
CA GLY A 231 -15.63 9.77 44.89
C GLY A 231 -14.43 8.95 45.35
N GLU A 232 -13.94 8.02 44.50
CA GLU A 232 -12.71 7.29 44.81
C GLU A 232 -11.52 8.24 45.00
N LYS A 233 -10.83 8.16 46.13
CA LYS A 233 -9.70 9.06 46.45
C LYS A 233 -8.47 8.85 45.54
N ASN A 234 -8.25 7.63 45.06
CA ASN A 234 -7.12 7.30 44.17
C ASN A 234 -7.57 6.30 43.09
N PRO A 235 -8.39 6.69 42.14
CA PRO A 235 -8.91 5.79 41.14
C PRO A 235 -7.79 5.26 40.23
N LYS A 236 -7.84 3.97 39.94
CA LYS A 236 -6.84 3.29 39.11
C LYS A 236 -6.85 3.86 37.67
N LYS A 237 -5.69 4.26 37.14
CA LYS A 237 -5.55 4.65 35.78
C LYS A 237 -5.63 3.44 34.85
N ILE A 238 -6.40 3.55 33.78
CA ILE A 238 -6.55 2.57 32.72
C ILE A 238 -6.16 3.19 31.37
N GLN A 239 -5.72 2.35 30.44
CA GLN A 239 -5.59 2.77 29.06
C GLN A 239 -6.98 2.83 28.42
N TRP A 240 -7.33 4.01 27.89
CA TRP A 240 -8.59 4.22 27.17
C TRP A 240 -8.51 3.63 25.78
N ARG A 241 -8.58 2.29 25.74
CA ARG A 241 -8.52 1.47 24.52
C ARG A 241 -9.46 0.28 24.65
N THR A 242 -10.26 0.06 23.60
CA THR A 242 -11.19 -1.08 23.50
C THR A 242 -10.91 -1.84 22.20
N ASN A 243 -10.90 -3.17 22.28
CA ASN A 243 -10.79 -4.02 21.11
C ASN A 243 -12.13 -4.12 20.39
N ILE A 244 -12.09 -4.12 19.06
CA ILE A 244 -13.26 -4.27 18.18
C ILE A 244 -13.22 -5.64 17.54
N ASN A 245 -14.37 -6.33 17.57
CA ASN A 245 -14.55 -7.64 16.96
C ASN A 245 -15.99 -7.84 16.48
N ILE A 246 -16.33 -7.25 15.33
CA ILE A 246 -17.71 -7.19 14.80
C ILE A 246 -17.85 -8.13 13.61
N LYS A 247 -18.78 -9.08 13.70
CA LYS A 247 -19.20 -9.89 12.58
C LYS A 247 -20.27 -9.13 11.79
N ILE A 248 -20.02 -8.87 10.52
CA ILE A 248 -20.96 -8.20 9.62
C ILE A 248 -21.90 -9.24 9.01
N ASP A 249 -21.32 -10.27 8.38
CA ASP A 249 -22.03 -11.43 7.83
C ASP A 249 -21.16 -12.69 7.90
N SER A 250 -21.47 -13.72 7.12
CA SER A 250 -20.71 -15.00 7.09
C SER A 250 -19.30 -14.84 6.50
N LYS A 251 -19.03 -13.79 5.71
CA LYS A 251 -17.77 -13.57 4.99
C LYS A 251 -17.02 -12.32 5.47
N LYS A 252 -17.74 -11.34 6.01
CA LYS A 252 -17.22 -10.02 6.38
C LYS A 252 -17.14 -9.85 7.89
N LYS A 253 -15.98 -9.40 8.35
CA LYS A 253 -15.67 -9.17 9.76
C LYS A 253 -14.78 -7.93 9.90
N ILE A 254 -14.98 -7.18 10.98
CA ILE A 254 -14.12 -6.06 11.36
C ILE A 254 -13.47 -6.37 12.69
N THR A 255 -12.15 -6.30 12.75
CA THR A 255 -11.37 -6.46 13.97
C THR A 255 -10.42 -5.29 14.15
N GLY A 256 -9.93 -5.09 15.38
CA GLY A 256 -8.97 -4.02 15.63
C GLY A 256 -9.17 -3.39 16.99
N PHE A 257 -8.98 -2.09 17.08
CA PHE A 257 -9.21 -1.35 18.30
C PHE A 257 -9.63 0.09 18.04
N VAL A 258 -10.26 0.68 19.03
CA VAL A 258 -10.46 2.12 19.16
C VAL A 258 -9.82 2.61 20.46
N ALA A 259 -9.33 3.84 20.48
CA ALA A 259 -8.65 4.40 21.64
C ALA A 259 -8.77 5.93 21.66
N LEU A 260 -8.45 6.52 22.82
CA LEU A 260 -8.35 7.97 22.95
C LEU A 260 -6.88 8.39 22.96
N LEU A 261 -6.56 9.46 22.24
CA LEU A 261 -5.23 10.07 22.25
C LEU A 261 -4.97 10.73 23.63
N ASP A 262 -3.75 10.60 24.12
CA ASP A 262 -3.27 11.30 25.31
C ASP A 262 -3.35 12.83 25.15
N LYS A 263 -2.99 13.31 23.97
CA LYS A 263 -3.17 14.71 23.55
C LYS A 263 -4.00 14.79 22.29
N GLY A 264 -5.01 15.65 22.28
CA GLY A 264 -5.84 15.88 21.10
C GLY A 264 -5.01 16.29 19.88
N SER A 265 -5.32 15.71 18.73
CA SER A 265 -4.66 16.00 17.45
C SER A 265 -5.60 15.68 16.30
N THR A 266 -6.08 16.68 15.60
CA THR A 266 -6.89 16.49 14.39
C THR A 266 -6.13 15.79 13.27
N LYS A 267 -4.81 15.83 13.26
CA LYS A 267 -3.97 15.10 12.31
C LYS A 267 -3.95 13.60 12.59
N THR A 268 -3.98 13.20 13.86
CA THR A 268 -3.80 11.80 14.30
C THR A 268 -5.13 11.11 14.56
N ALA A 269 -6.11 11.84 15.10
CA ALA A 269 -7.44 11.32 15.37
C ALA A 269 -8.14 10.88 14.09
N GLY A 270 -9.03 9.90 14.20
CA GLY A 270 -9.73 9.28 13.09
C GLY A 270 -9.38 7.81 12.93
N PHE A 271 -10.15 7.10 12.14
CA PHE A 271 -9.90 5.69 11.89
C PHE A 271 -8.94 5.49 10.74
N SER A 272 -8.14 4.45 10.86
CA SER A 272 -7.31 3.88 9.81
C SER A 272 -7.88 2.51 9.46
N ILE A 273 -8.28 2.33 8.20
CA ILE A 273 -8.90 1.10 7.72
C ILE A 273 -7.86 0.25 7.01
N PHE A 274 -7.66 -0.95 7.52
CA PHE A 274 -6.72 -1.94 7.01
C PHE A 274 -7.43 -3.06 6.27
N ARG A 275 -6.68 -3.70 5.40
CA ARG A 275 -7.01 -4.99 4.82
C ARG A 275 -5.71 -5.76 4.55
N ARG A 276 -5.61 -6.96 5.09
CA ARG A 276 -4.41 -7.82 4.93
C ARG A 276 -3.11 -7.13 5.37
N ASN A 277 -3.14 -6.45 6.51
CA ASN A 277 -2.03 -5.69 7.10
C ASN A 277 -1.54 -4.48 6.27
N ARG A 278 -2.27 -4.11 5.22
CA ARG A 278 -2.05 -2.89 4.43
C ARG A 278 -3.14 -1.88 4.74
N LEU A 279 -2.74 -0.65 5.02
CA LEU A 279 -3.69 0.45 5.18
C LEU A 279 -4.33 0.79 3.82
N ILE A 280 -5.64 0.85 3.79
CA ILE A 280 -6.43 1.19 2.61
C ILE A 280 -6.85 2.66 2.68
N THR A 281 -7.48 3.07 3.79
CA THR A 281 -7.98 4.44 3.99
C THR A 281 -7.48 4.96 5.33
N GLY A 282 -7.09 6.23 5.37
CA GLY A 282 -6.73 6.90 6.61
C GLY A 282 -5.23 7.06 6.85
N SER A 283 -4.40 7.08 5.82
CA SER A 283 -2.99 7.44 5.94
C SER A 283 -2.78 8.95 6.05
N GLY A 284 -1.74 9.38 6.73
CA GLY A 284 -1.38 10.79 6.89
C GLY A 284 -2.49 11.58 7.55
N ASP A 285 -2.96 12.60 6.87
CA ASP A 285 -4.06 13.49 7.26
C ASP A 285 -5.44 13.07 6.68
N GLU A 286 -5.47 12.05 5.84
CA GLU A 286 -6.68 11.52 5.18
C GLU A 286 -7.44 10.51 6.06
N LYS A 287 -7.53 10.73 7.38
CA LYS A 287 -8.20 9.82 8.31
C LYS A 287 -9.69 9.67 8.02
N TYR A 288 -10.20 8.44 8.15
CA TYR A 288 -11.63 8.16 8.01
C TYR A 288 -12.39 8.65 9.25
N ARG A 289 -13.25 9.66 9.08
CA ARG A 289 -14.00 10.31 10.18
C ARG A 289 -15.48 10.44 9.82
N PRO A 290 -16.24 9.34 9.86
CA PRO A 290 -17.67 9.41 9.59
C PRO A 290 -18.37 10.28 10.63
N TYR A 291 -19.24 11.20 10.18
CA TYR A 291 -19.93 12.17 11.04
C TYR A 291 -20.73 11.49 12.18
N LYS A 292 -21.31 10.34 11.91
CA LYS A 292 -22.07 9.56 12.90
C LYS A 292 -21.28 9.29 14.18
N ILE A 293 -19.97 9.06 14.08
CA ILE A 293 -19.06 8.75 15.19
C ILE A 293 -18.28 10.00 15.63
N PHE A 294 -17.69 10.71 14.69
CA PHE A 294 -16.77 11.82 15.00
C PHE A 294 -17.45 13.16 15.19
N LYS A 295 -18.72 13.32 14.77
CA LYS A 295 -19.49 14.58 14.83
C LYS A 295 -18.79 15.71 14.06
N ALA A 296 -19.01 16.94 14.47
CA ALA A 296 -18.40 18.11 13.84
C ALA A 296 -16.87 18.17 14.06
N PRO A 297 -16.10 18.83 13.17
CA PRO A 297 -14.64 18.94 13.27
C PRO A 297 -14.12 19.53 14.59
N ASN A 298 -14.91 20.35 15.29
CA ASN A 298 -14.56 20.94 16.59
C ASN A 298 -14.94 20.07 17.79
N SER A 299 -15.58 18.93 17.58
CA SER A 299 -15.98 18.05 18.67
C SER A 299 -14.77 17.43 19.36
N ARG A 300 -14.91 17.09 20.65
CA ARG A 300 -13.87 16.37 21.40
C ARG A 300 -13.53 15.05 20.73
N THR A 301 -14.54 14.29 20.30
CA THR A 301 -14.37 13.01 19.62
C THR A 301 -13.51 13.13 18.36
N TYR A 302 -13.74 14.19 17.57
CA TYR A 302 -12.97 14.46 16.34
C TYR A 302 -11.48 14.71 16.59
N GLN A 303 -11.13 15.17 17.81
CA GLN A 303 -9.76 15.52 18.18
C GLN A 303 -9.02 14.39 18.89
N VAL A 304 -9.73 13.48 19.57
CA VAL A 304 -9.08 12.49 20.45
C VAL A 304 -9.35 11.03 20.06
N LEU A 305 -10.47 10.71 19.41
CA LEU A 305 -10.79 9.33 19.05
C LEU A 305 -9.96 8.90 17.85
N PHE A 306 -9.29 7.75 17.98
CA PHE A 306 -8.60 7.11 16.87
C PHE A 306 -8.73 5.59 16.95
N GLY A 307 -8.38 4.90 15.88
CA GLY A 307 -8.40 3.43 15.89
C GLY A 307 -7.89 2.84 14.59
N ASP A 308 -7.46 1.59 14.69
CA ASP A 308 -7.07 0.76 13.57
C ASP A 308 -8.08 -0.37 13.41
N LEU A 309 -8.72 -0.42 12.26
CA LEU A 309 -9.80 -1.37 11.95
C LEU A 309 -9.40 -2.21 10.73
N ASP A 310 -9.30 -3.53 10.89
CA ASP A 310 -9.02 -4.47 9.80
C ASP A 310 -10.34 -5.03 9.23
N PHE A 311 -10.59 -4.71 7.96
CA PHE A 311 -11.80 -5.05 7.22
C PHE A 311 -11.58 -6.33 6.42
N GLN A 312 -11.89 -7.46 7.03
CA GLN A 312 -11.75 -8.78 6.43
C GLN A 312 -12.97 -9.12 5.57
N GLY A 313 -12.72 -9.63 4.36
CA GLY A 313 -13.77 -10.02 3.40
C GLY A 313 -14.34 -8.87 2.57
N PHE A 314 -13.90 -7.63 2.78
CA PHE A 314 -14.32 -6.49 1.97
C PHE A 314 -13.49 -6.34 0.70
N GLU A 315 -14.10 -5.82 -0.36
CA GLU A 315 -13.42 -5.44 -1.59
C GLU A 315 -12.86 -4.03 -1.48
N VAL A 316 -11.80 -3.77 -2.23
CA VAL A 316 -11.12 -2.46 -2.28
C VAL A 316 -11.16 -1.88 -3.67
N SER A 317 -11.05 -0.56 -3.77
CA SER A 317 -10.90 0.15 -5.04
C SER A 317 -9.66 -0.38 -5.82
N HIS A 318 -9.68 -0.21 -7.12
CA HIS A 318 -8.55 -0.57 -7.97
C HIS A 318 -7.23 0.10 -7.55
N THR A 319 -7.29 1.34 -7.07
CA THR A 319 -6.17 2.12 -6.53
C THR A 319 -5.83 1.81 -5.07
N LYS A 320 -6.63 0.95 -4.42
CA LYS A 320 -6.50 0.54 -3.01
C LYS A 320 -6.45 1.74 -2.04
N ASP A 321 -7.23 2.76 -2.32
CA ASP A 321 -7.41 3.98 -1.55
C ASP A 321 -8.79 4.10 -0.90
N GLY A 322 -9.64 3.08 -1.08
CA GLY A 322 -10.98 3.02 -0.51
C GLY A 322 -11.55 1.59 -0.44
N ILE A 323 -12.48 1.39 0.48
CA ILE A 323 -13.30 0.18 0.55
C ILE A 323 -14.47 0.33 -0.41
N MET A 324 -14.77 -0.73 -1.16
CA MET A 324 -15.92 -0.80 -2.07
C MET A 324 -17.15 -1.28 -1.29
N TRP A 325 -17.87 -0.35 -0.72
CA TRP A 325 -19.16 -0.58 -0.04
C TRP A 325 -20.27 0.31 -0.60
N THR A 326 -21.51 -0.09 -0.41
CA THR A 326 -22.66 0.77 -0.68
C THR A 326 -22.88 1.73 0.51
N PRO A 327 -23.58 2.87 0.31
CA PRO A 327 -23.94 3.76 1.42
C PRO A 327 -24.71 3.04 2.54
N GLN A 328 -25.61 2.11 2.19
CA GLN A 328 -26.37 1.31 3.16
C GLN A 328 -25.46 0.34 3.94
N GLU A 329 -24.47 -0.26 3.29
CA GLU A 329 -23.50 -1.15 3.95
C GLU A 329 -22.63 -0.36 4.92
N GLU A 330 -22.13 0.81 4.51
CA GLU A 330 -21.37 1.72 5.37
C GLU A 330 -22.18 2.13 6.60
N GLU A 331 -23.45 2.53 6.41
CA GLU A 331 -24.33 2.92 7.52
C GLU A 331 -24.55 1.78 8.51
N ASN A 332 -24.79 0.56 8.04
CA ASN A 332 -24.92 -0.63 8.89
C ASN A 332 -23.66 -0.91 9.71
N ILE A 333 -22.49 -0.76 9.10
CA ILE A 333 -21.20 -0.91 9.79
C ILE A 333 -21.06 0.14 10.89
N LEU A 334 -21.36 1.41 10.58
CA LEU A 334 -21.27 2.50 11.55
C LEU A 334 -22.26 2.31 12.72
N ASN A 335 -23.46 1.81 12.46
CA ASN A 335 -24.43 1.45 13.51
C ASN A 335 -23.87 0.37 14.44
N LYS A 336 -23.26 -0.67 13.87
CA LYS A 336 -22.64 -1.74 14.69
C LYS A 336 -21.47 -1.21 15.49
N LEU A 337 -20.59 -0.36 14.91
CA LEU A 337 -19.46 0.25 15.61
C LEU A 337 -19.89 1.14 16.79
N VAL A 338 -21.01 1.87 16.66
CA VAL A 338 -21.54 2.71 17.75
C VAL A 338 -22.18 1.87 18.85
N ASN A 339 -22.81 0.75 18.50
CA ASN A 339 -23.55 -0.11 19.43
C ASN A 339 -22.70 -1.25 20.01
N GLU A 340 -21.45 -1.40 19.57
CA GLU A 340 -20.55 -2.40 20.14
C GLU A 340 -20.30 -2.06 21.61
N LYS A 341 -20.89 -2.86 22.48
CA LYS A 341 -20.62 -2.79 23.93
C LYS A 341 -19.30 -3.51 24.17
N SER A 342 -18.32 -2.78 24.66
CA SER A 342 -17.05 -3.29 25.17
C SER A 342 -17.24 -4.19 26.39
#